data_5e1dc0ad4952fbfe84f6575c964a9bbe
#
_entry.id   5e1dc0ad4952fbfe84f6575c964a9bbe
#
_cell.length_a   1.000
_cell.length_b   1.000
_cell.length_c   1.000
_cell.angle_alpha   90.00
_cell.angle_beta   90.00
_cell.angle_gamma   90.00
#
_symmetry.space_group_name_H-M   'P 1'
#
loop_
_entity.id
_entity.type
_entity.pdbx_description
1 polymer ?
#
loop_
_entity_poly.entity_id
_entity_poly.type
_entity_poly.pdbx_seq_one_letter_code
_entity_poly.pdbx_strand_id
1 'polypeptide(L)'
;MRLTSRLCVALTVLGLIAFALARDAKETRFRLDSTKDLTMIGGKAEPVTYKGRGAVHLVPAPSTDNGDEDMIAILAGPDFKDGTIEVDVAGAPLSGAPPDSRGFIGIAFRVQEKGQKGEYFYIRPTNARCDDQLRRNHTTQYVSAPDYPWQRLRKENPGVYESYADMDTGAWTRMKIVVTGTKAQLYVNGASQPALVVNDLKLGDSHGQIGLWAHSTTDAYFSNLIVK
;
A
#
# COMPACT_ATOMS: atom_id res chain seq x y z
N MET A 1 62.67 -51.87 -20.76
CA MET A 1 61.87 -51.76 -19.56
C MET A 1 61.90 -50.28 -19.13
N ARG A 2 60.89 -49.49 -19.54
CA ARG A 2 60.79 -48.06 -19.17
C ARG A 2 59.41 -47.84 -18.54
N LEU A 3 59.35 -47.58 -17.25
CA LEU A 3 58.13 -47.15 -16.51
C LEU A 3 57.87 -45.70 -16.82
N THR A 4 56.68 -45.42 -17.34
CA THR A 4 56.16 -44.06 -17.47
C THR A 4 55.17 -43.81 -16.34
N SER A 5 55.56 -42.98 -15.40
CA SER A 5 54.71 -42.47 -14.30
C SER A 5 53.71 -41.45 -14.85
N ARG A 6 52.41 -41.71 -14.68
CA ARG A 6 51.34 -40.73 -14.97
C ARG A 6 50.98 -39.98 -13.70
N LEU A 7 51.28 -38.68 -13.70
CA LEU A 7 50.96 -37.75 -12.63
C LEU A 7 49.49 -37.30 -12.83
N CYS A 8 48.59 -37.73 -11.95
CA CYS A 8 47.22 -37.20 -11.88
C CYS A 8 47.22 -35.87 -11.11
N VAL A 9 46.99 -34.80 -11.80
CA VAL A 9 46.72 -33.49 -11.17
C VAL A 9 45.21 -33.39 -10.84
N ALA A 10 44.87 -33.46 -9.55
CA ALA A 10 43.51 -33.23 -9.07
C ALA A 10 43.31 -31.71 -8.93
N LEU A 11 42.48 -31.13 -9.80
CA LEU A 11 42.01 -29.75 -9.66
C LEU A 11 40.87 -29.72 -8.63
N THR A 12 41.15 -29.25 -7.44
CA THR A 12 40.13 -28.88 -6.44
C THR A 12 39.56 -27.52 -6.78
N VAL A 13 38.33 -27.51 -7.32
CA VAL A 13 37.54 -26.27 -7.52
C VAL A 13 36.92 -25.90 -6.17
N LEU A 14 37.49 -24.90 -5.50
CA LEU A 14 36.87 -24.27 -4.34
C LEU A 14 35.73 -23.36 -4.81
N GLY A 15 34.49 -23.86 -4.72
CA GLY A 15 33.28 -23.06 -4.92
C GLY A 15 33.09 -22.09 -3.73
N LEU A 16 33.37 -20.82 -3.92
CA LEU A 16 32.97 -19.76 -3.00
C LEU A 16 31.44 -19.61 -3.07
N ILE A 17 30.74 -20.20 -2.10
CA ILE A 17 29.32 -19.91 -1.84
C ILE A 17 29.31 -18.55 -1.11
N ALA A 18 29.03 -17.50 -1.86
CA ALA A 18 28.73 -16.20 -1.27
C ALA A 18 27.34 -16.28 -0.60
N PHE A 19 27.31 -16.51 0.70
CA PHE A 19 26.12 -16.26 1.51
C PHE A 19 25.89 -14.74 1.49
N ALA A 20 24.95 -14.28 0.68
CA ALA A 20 24.38 -12.95 0.82
C ALA A 20 23.68 -12.93 2.19
N LEU A 21 24.31 -12.29 3.18
CA LEU A 21 23.68 -11.92 4.44
C LEU A 21 22.51 -11.00 4.08
N ALA A 22 21.29 -11.55 4.00
CA ALA A 22 20.09 -10.75 4.02
C ALA A 22 20.16 -9.91 5.30
N ARG A 23 20.40 -8.62 5.15
CA ARG A 23 20.30 -7.67 6.25
C ARG A 23 18.85 -7.75 6.70
N ASP A 24 18.60 -8.27 7.91
CA ASP A 24 17.28 -8.22 8.53
C ASP A 24 16.83 -6.75 8.53
N ALA A 25 15.93 -6.40 7.64
CA ALA A 25 15.35 -5.07 7.60
C ALA A 25 14.64 -4.86 8.94
N LYS A 26 15.03 -3.82 9.67
CA LYS A 26 14.49 -3.53 10.99
C LYS A 26 12.97 -3.33 10.87
N GLU A 27 12.21 -4.28 11.41
CA GLU A 27 10.76 -4.20 11.44
C GLU A 27 10.31 -3.11 12.43
N THR A 28 9.46 -2.21 11.97
CA THR A 28 8.82 -1.18 12.81
C THR A 28 7.32 -1.44 12.84
N ARG A 29 6.73 -1.48 14.04
CA ARG A 29 5.30 -1.76 14.26
C ARG A 29 4.61 -0.54 14.85
N PHE A 30 3.49 -0.16 14.24
CA PHE A 30 2.57 0.86 14.72
C PHE A 30 1.22 0.19 15.01
N ARG A 31 0.80 0.15 16.26
CA ARG A 31 -0.48 -0.47 16.64
C ARG A 31 -1.67 0.27 16.06
N LEU A 32 -1.52 1.58 15.88
CA LEU A 32 -2.59 2.50 15.47
C LEU A 32 -3.77 2.53 16.47
N ASP A 33 -3.45 2.42 17.75
CA ASP A 33 -4.36 2.63 18.88
C ASP A 33 -4.21 4.01 19.53
N SER A 34 -3.39 4.87 18.89
CA SER A 34 -3.05 6.24 19.29
C SER A 34 -2.74 7.07 18.05
N THR A 35 -2.91 8.37 18.14
CA THR A 35 -2.63 9.32 17.05
C THR A 35 -1.33 10.12 17.25
N LYS A 36 -0.57 9.84 18.32
CA LYS A 36 0.62 10.63 18.71
C LYS A 36 1.72 10.71 17.63
N ASP A 37 1.81 9.68 16.78
CA ASP A 37 2.82 9.57 15.72
C ASP A 37 2.24 9.94 14.33
N LEU A 38 1.09 10.62 14.28
CA LEU A 38 0.39 10.98 13.05
C LEU A 38 0.28 12.49 12.90
N THR A 39 0.59 12.98 11.70
CA THR A 39 0.28 14.35 11.28
C THR A 39 -0.84 14.30 10.25
N MET A 40 -1.99 14.90 10.57
CA MET A 40 -3.19 14.83 9.77
C MET A 40 -3.29 15.99 8.77
N ILE A 41 -3.76 15.70 7.56
CA ILE A 41 -4.12 16.63 6.49
C ILE A 41 -5.51 16.25 5.99
N GLY A 42 -6.38 17.22 5.73
CA GLY A 42 -7.74 17.00 5.21
C GLY A 42 -8.76 16.48 6.22
N GLY A 43 -8.48 16.60 7.54
CA GLY A 43 -9.39 16.12 8.57
C GLY A 43 -8.73 15.92 9.93
N LYS A 44 -9.23 14.98 10.70
CA LYS A 44 -8.65 14.56 11.99
C LYS A 44 -8.52 13.04 12.07
N ALA A 45 -7.63 12.58 12.94
CA ALA A 45 -7.46 11.18 13.29
C ALA A 45 -7.90 10.97 14.75
N GLU A 46 -8.68 9.93 15.01
CA GLU A 46 -9.19 9.60 16.35
C GLU A 46 -8.85 8.15 16.71
N PRO A 47 -8.34 7.88 17.94
CA PRO A 47 -8.16 6.51 18.40
C PRO A 47 -9.53 5.92 18.78
N VAL A 48 -9.84 4.75 18.26
CA VAL A 48 -11.13 4.07 18.48
C VAL A 48 -10.94 2.57 18.65
N THR A 49 -12.02 1.88 19.09
CA THR A 49 -12.14 0.43 18.94
C THR A 49 -13.13 0.13 17.83
N TYR A 50 -12.68 -0.51 16.77
CA TYR A 50 -13.52 -0.91 15.64
C TYR A 50 -13.48 -2.43 15.47
N LYS A 51 -14.65 -3.09 15.49
CA LYS A 51 -14.79 -4.56 15.36
C LYS A 51 -13.78 -5.32 16.24
N GLY A 52 -13.68 -4.93 17.53
CA GLY A 52 -12.86 -5.58 18.54
C GLY A 52 -11.35 -5.32 18.44
N ARG A 53 -10.91 -4.35 17.62
CA ARG A 53 -9.49 -3.96 17.50
C ARG A 53 -9.29 -2.48 17.81
N GLY A 54 -8.19 -2.13 18.47
CA GLY A 54 -7.71 -0.76 18.53
C GLY A 54 -7.37 -0.28 17.12
N ALA A 55 -7.80 0.91 16.77
CA ALA A 55 -7.67 1.47 15.44
C ALA A 55 -7.55 2.99 15.47
N VAL A 56 -7.05 3.56 14.39
CA VAL A 56 -7.20 4.98 14.06
C VAL A 56 -8.35 5.12 13.05
N HIS A 57 -9.29 5.99 13.37
CA HIS A 57 -10.38 6.42 12.49
C HIS A 57 -10.01 7.77 11.87
N LEU A 58 -10.02 7.87 10.54
CA LEU A 58 -9.89 9.14 9.84
C LEU A 58 -11.27 9.75 9.64
N VAL A 59 -11.42 10.98 10.13
CA VAL A 59 -12.66 11.74 10.09
C VAL A 59 -12.44 12.98 9.21
N PRO A 60 -13.25 13.17 8.15
CA PRO A 60 -13.09 14.30 7.25
C PRO A 60 -13.29 15.64 7.99
N ALA A 61 -12.60 16.69 7.54
CA ALA A 61 -12.93 18.05 7.94
C ALA A 61 -14.36 18.39 7.49
N PRO A 62 -15.09 19.26 8.21
CA PRO A 62 -16.33 19.82 7.70
C PRO A 62 -16.04 20.49 6.34
N SER A 63 -16.53 19.91 5.24
CA SER A 63 -16.32 20.46 3.91
C SER A 63 -17.21 21.66 3.67
N THR A 64 -16.63 22.74 3.16
CA THR A 64 -17.38 23.88 2.60
C THR A 64 -17.69 23.70 1.12
N ASP A 65 -16.99 22.76 0.46
CA ASP A 65 -17.13 22.41 -0.94
C ASP A 65 -17.29 20.89 -1.09
N ASN A 66 -18.17 20.45 -1.92
CA ASN A 66 -18.59 19.11 -2.37
C ASN A 66 -17.82 17.83 -1.93
N GLY A 67 -16.97 17.90 -0.89
CA GLY A 67 -16.38 16.71 -0.23
C GLY A 67 -15.40 15.90 -1.08
N ASP A 68 -14.73 16.48 -2.04
CA ASP A 68 -13.77 15.79 -2.92
C ASP A 68 -12.32 15.97 -2.45
N GLU A 69 -12.11 15.89 -1.13
CA GLU A 69 -10.79 16.07 -0.54
C GLU A 69 -10.24 14.76 0.02
N ASP A 70 -8.95 14.54 -0.18
CA ASP A 70 -8.23 13.43 0.41
C ASP A 70 -7.92 13.67 1.89
N MET A 71 -8.05 12.61 2.69
CA MET A 71 -7.57 12.54 4.06
C MET A 71 -6.26 11.76 4.08
N ILE A 72 -5.21 12.33 4.63
CA ILE A 72 -3.95 11.62 4.82
C ILE A 72 -3.39 11.84 6.23
N ALA A 73 -3.11 10.76 6.94
CA ALA A 73 -2.40 10.76 8.21
C ALA A 73 -0.96 10.30 7.98
N ILE A 74 -0.02 11.24 7.96
CA ILE A 74 1.40 10.98 7.72
C ILE A 74 2.04 10.49 9.01
N LEU A 75 2.74 9.35 8.94
CA LEU A 75 3.45 8.77 10.07
C LEU A 75 4.76 9.51 10.35
N ALA A 76 4.98 9.84 11.61
CA ALA A 76 6.30 10.20 12.12
C ALA A 76 7.15 8.92 12.20
N GLY A 77 7.83 8.58 11.12
CA GLY A 77 8.54 7.32 10.99
C GLY A 77 9.75 7.40 10.07
N PRO A 78 10.34 6.25 9.77
CA PRO A 78 11.49 6.19 8.88
C PRO A 78 11.13 6.68 7.48
N ASP A 79 12.12 7.24 6.83
CA ASP A 79 12.09 7.52 5.41
C ASP A 79 12.04 6.20 4.63
N PHE A 80 10.97 5.97 3.89
CA PHE A 80 10.69 4.72 3.19
C PHE A 80 11.06 4.84 1.71
N LYS A 81 11.97 3.96 1.28
CA LYS A 81 12.34 3.82 -0.12
C LYS A 81 11.86 2.48 -0.67
N ASP A 82 12.38 1.38 -0.13
CA ASP A 82 12.11 0.00 -0.52
C ASP A 82 11.72 -0.82 0.72
N GLY A 83 11.03 -1.92 0.52
CA GLY A 83 10.65 -2.82 1.60
C GLY A 83 9.19 -3.25 1.54
N THR A 84 8.62 -3.57 2.69
CA THR A 84 7.26 -4.06 2.81
C THR A 84 6.47 -3.19 3.78
N ILE A 85 5.27 -2.80 3.38
CA ILE A 85 4.26 -2.13 4.22
C ILE A 85 3.07 -3.08 4.35
N GLU A 86 2.67 -3.40 5.57
CA GLU A 86 1.50 -4.21 5.86
C GLU A 86 0.57 -3.46 6.80
N VAL A 87 -0.74 -3.45 6.52
CA VAL A 87 -1.74 -2.75 7.34
C VAL A 87 -3.09 -3.45 7.26
N ASP A 88 -3.85 -3.41 8.35
CA ASP A 88 -5.26 -3.76 8.33
C ASP A 88 -6.09 -2.50 8.11
N VAL A 89 -6.94 -2.49 7.09
CA VAL A 89 -7.82 -1.37 6.75
C VAL A 89 -9.28 -1.82 6.72
N ALA A 90 -10.20 -0.94 7.10
CA ALA A 90 -11.63 -1.18 6.92
C ALA A 90 -12.29 0.11 6.41
N GLY A 91 -12.84 0.05 5.21
CA GLY A 91 -13.46 1.20 4.53
C GLY A 91 -14.89 0.91 4.10
N ALA A 92 -15.76 1.88 4.32
CA ALA A 92 -17.12 1.89 3.82
C ALA A 92 -17.50 3.33 3.41
N PRO A 93 -18.47 3.54 2.51
CA PRO A 93 -19.02 4.87 2.32
C PRO A 93 -19.61 5.42 3.63
N LEU A 94 -19.36 6.69 3.92
CA LEU A 94 -20.04 7.39 5.02
C LEU A 94 -21.55 7.39 4.81
N SER A 95 -22.31 7.47 5.90
CA SER A 95 -23.76 7.67 5.82
C SER A 95 -24.05 8.99 5.09
N GLY A 96 -24.88 8.92 4.04
CA GLY A 96 -25.19 10.07 3.19
C GLY A 96 -24.15 10.44 2.14
N ALA A 97 -23.09 9.64 2.00
CA ALA A 97 -22.11 9.85 0.93
C ALA A 97 -22.74 9.73 -0.47
N PRO A 98 -22.18 10.41 -1.48
CA PRO A 98 -22.65 10.31 -2.86
C PRO A 98 -22.72 8.85 -3.35
N PRO A 99 -23.65 8.50 -4.29
CA PRO A 99 -23.85 7.13 -4.78
C PRO A 99 -22.64 6.50 -5.47
N ASP A 100 -21.67 7.31 -5.88
CA ASP A 100 -20.41 6.87 -6.48
C ASP A 100 -19.28 6.67 -5.46
N SER A 101 -19.52 6.90 -4.17
CA SER A 101 -18.58 6.56 -3.10
C SER A 101 -18.35 5.06 -3.01
N ARG A 102 -17.10 4.65 -2.87
CA ARG A 102 -16.70 3.23 -2.90
C ARG A 102 -16.00 2.76 -1.62
N GLY A 103 -15.91 3.62 -0.60
CA GLY A 103 -15.16 3.34 0.62
C GLY A 103 -13.65 3.33 0.35
N PHE A 104 -13.16 4.31 -0.41
CA PHE A 104 -11.78 4.42 -0.85
C PHE A 104 -10.82 4.54 0.32
N ILE A 105 -9.95 3.56 0.51
CA ILE A 105 -9.01 3.47 1.63
C ILE A 105 -7.71 2.79 1.20
N GLY A 106 -6.57 3.23 1.72
CA GLY A 106 -5.29 2.64 1.37
C GLY A 106 -4.10 3.28 2.04
N ILE A 107 -2.94 3.10 1.43
CA ILE A 107 -1.65 3.58 1.90
C ILE A 107 -1.02 4.47 0.84
N ALA A 108 -0.53 5.63 1.30
CA ALA A 108 0.43 6.45 0.59
C ALA A 108 1.85 6.08 1.05
N PHE A 109 2.80 6.03 0.13
CA PHE A 109 4.21 5.79 0.43
C PHE A 109 5.10 6.69 -0.41
N ARG A 110 6.36 6.87 0.01
CA ARG A 110 7.27 7.86 -0.57
C ARG A 110 6.64 9.26 -0.60
N VAL A 111 5.90 9.58 0.47
CA VAL A 111 5.17 10.84 0.61
C VAL A 111 6.15 11.98 0.84
N GLN A 112 6.02 13.03 0.06
CA GLN A 112 6.83 14.24 0.07
C GLN A 112 5.93 15.48 0.10
N GLU A 113 6.54 16.66 0.23
CA GLU A 113 5.87 17.96 0.10
C GLU A 113 4.59 18.07 0.97
N LYS A 114 4.66 17.57 2.22
CA LYS A 114 3.53 17.58 3.17
C LYS A 114 2.26 16.92 2.59
N GLY A 115 2.42 15.76 1.93
CA GLY A 115 1.29 15.00 1.41
C GLY A 115 0.87 15.32 -0.02
N GLN A 116 1.45 16.35 -0.64
CA GLN A 116 1.08 16.75 -2.02
C GLN A 116 1.64 15.81 -3.09
N LYS A 117 2.71 15.07 -2.77
CA LYS A 117 3.39 14.17 -3.69
C LYS A 117 3.59 12.80 -3.04
N GLY A 118 3.28 11.73 -3.76
CA GLY A 118 3.39 10.38 -3.24
C GLY A 118 2.86 9.32 -4.18
N GLU A 119 3.16 8.07 -3.85
CA GLU A 119 2.65 6.86 -4.50
C GLU A 119 1.56 6.25 -3.64
N TYR A 120 0.47 5.76 -4.24
CA TYR A 120 -0.67 5.25 -3.49
C TYR A 120 -1.12 3.90 -4.01
N PHE A 121 -1.37 2.96 -3.11
CA PHE A 121 -2.27 1.82 -3.36
C PHE A 121 -3.51 1.96 -2.50
N TYR A 122 -4.66 1.87 -3.11
CA TYR A 122 -5.93 1.87 -2.39
C TYR A 122 -6.92 0.84 -2.94
N ILE A 123 -7.91 0.55 -2.14
CA ILE A 123 -8.98 -0.38 -2.45
C ILE A 123 -10.33 0.34 -2.47
N ARG A 124 -11.29 -0.26 -3.20
CA ARG A 124 -12.69 0.15 -3.29
C ARG A 124 -13.58 -1.00 -2.80
N PRO A 125 -13.80 -1.17 -1.48
CA PRO A 125 -14.47 -2.35 -0.93
C PRO A 125 -15.84 -2.61 -1.52
N THR A 126 -16.65 -1.58 -1.82
CA THR A 126 -17.99 -1.79 -2.40
C THR A 126 -17.96 -2.34 -3.82
N ASN A 127 -16.82 -2.29 -4.52
CA ASN A 127 -16.69 -2.86 -5.86
C ASN A 127 -16.49 -4.37 -5.85
N ALA A 128 -15.91 -4.94 -4.78
CA ALA A 128 -15.42 -6.32 -4.79
C ALA A 128 -16.52 -7.37 -5.04
N ARG A 129 -17.72 -7.15 -4.50
CA ARG A 129 -18.85 -8.11 -4.59
C ARG A 129 -20.11 -7.50 -5.21
N CYS A 130 -19.97 -6.41 -5.97
CA CYS A 130 -21.11 -5.88 -6.72
C CYS A 130 -21.40 -6.70 -7.99
N ASP A 131 -22.61 -6.54 -8.56
CA ASP A 131 -23.04 -7.26 -9.77
C ASP A 131 -22.55 -6.63 -11.09
N ASP A 132 -21.61 -5.69 -11.01
CA ASP A 132 -21.01 -5.02 -12.17
C ASP A 132 -19.55 -5.50 -12.32
N GLN A 133 -19.28 -6.27 -13.37
CA GLN A 133 -17.96 -6.84 -13.60
C GLN A 133 -16.88 -5.76 -13.83
N LEU A 134 -17.21 -4.66 -14.50
CA LEU A 134 -16.27 -3.59 -14.74
C LEU A 134 -15.87 -2.91 -13.42
N ARG A 135 -16.83 -2.67 -12.53
CA ARG A 135 -16.56 -2.17 -11.18
C ARG A 135 -15.70 -3.15 -10.37
N ARG A 136 -15.99 -4.45 -10.44
CA ARG A 136 -15.20 -5.50 -9.77
C ARG A 136 -13.73 -5.44 -10.22
N ASN A 137 -13.46 -5.28 -11.50
CA ASN A 137 -12.11 -5.17 -12.05
C ASN A 137 -11.36 -3.92 -11.55
N HIS A 138 -12.06 -2.96 -11.00
CA HIS A 138 -11.50 -1.74 -10.41
C HIS A 138 -11.50 -1.75 -8.86
N THR A 139 -11.37 -2.92 -8.24
CA THR A 139 -11.37 -3.04 -6.76
C THR A 139 -10.09 -2.51 -6.14
N THR A 140 -8.95 -2.73 -6.78
CA THR A 140 -7.64 -2.18 -6.37
C THR A 140 -7.20 -1.12 -7.36
N GLN A 141 -6.42 -0.14 -6.88
CA GLN A 141 -5.89 0.95 -7.70
C GLN A 141 -4.53 1.39 -7.23
N TYR A 142 -3.66 1.70 -8.19
CA TYR A 142 -2.46 2.51 -8.01
C TYR A 142 -2.65 3.89 -8.60
N VAL A 143 -2.12 4.92 -7.92
CA VAL A 143 -1.99 6.29 -8.43
C VAL A 143 -0.70 6.91 -7.92
N SER A 144 -0.26 8.01 -8.56
CA SER A 144 0.86 8.83 -8.11
C SER A 144 0.49 10.31 -8.18
N ALA A 145 0.44 10.94 -7.01
CA ALA A 145 0.11 12.35 -6.92
C ALA A 145 1.33 13.25 -7.16
N PRO A 146 1.11 14.43 -7.78
CA PRO A 146 -0.16 14.94 -8.30
C PRO A 146 -0.44 14.54 -9.76
N ASP A 147 0.56 14.05 -10.50
CA ASP A 147 0.55 14.05 -11.97
C ASP A 147 -0.17 12.85 -12.59
N TYR A 148 -0.34 11.76 -11.84
CA TYR A 148 -0.92 10.51 -12.34
C TYR A 148 -2.14 10.06 -11.52
N PRO A 149 -3.24 10.85 -11.53
CA PRO A 149 -4.50 10.45 -10.91
C PRO A 149 -5.11 9.27 -11.67
N TRP A 150 -6.08 8.56 -11.04
CA TRP A 150 -6.69 7.36 -11.61
C TRP A 150 -7.34 7.59 -12.99
N GLN A 151 -7.91 8.78 -13.23
CA GLN A 151 -8.53 9.14 -14.51
C GLN A 151 -7.49 9.12 -15.65
N ARG A 152 -6.33 9.71 -15.41
CA ARG A 152 -5.23 9.74 -16.36
C ARG A 152 -4.69 8.34 -16.61
N LEU A 153 -4.39 7.60 -15.54
CA LEU A 153 -3.83 6.24 -15.65
C LEU A 153 -4.78 5.31 -16.40
N ARG A 154 -6.07 5.35 -16.10
CA ARG A 154 -7.08 4.55 -16.80
C ARG A 154 -7.23 4.92 -18.27
N LYS A 155 -7.15 6.21 -18.60
CA LYS A 155 -7.23 6.69 -19.98
C LYS A 155 -5.99 6.30 -20.80
N GLU A 156 -4.81 6.49 -20.25
CA GLU A 156 -3.54 6.24 -20.95
C GLU A 156 -3.17 4.75 -20.99
N ASN A 157 -3.52 3.99 -19.95
CA ASN A 157 -3.13 2.59 -19.77
C ASN A 157 -4.30 1.78 -19.16
N PRO A 158 -5.38 1.51 -19.91
CA PRO A 158 -6.57 0.83 -19.40
C PRO A 158 -6.23 -0.54 -18.77
N GLY A 159 -6.67 -0.77 -17.52
CA GLY A 159 -6.52 -2.03 -16.81
C GLY A 159 -5.10 -2.34 -16.29
N VAL A 160 -4.11 -1.45 -16.49
CA VAL A 160 -2.72 -1.71 -16.05
C VAL A 160 -2.54 -1.40 -14.55
N TYR A 161 -3.19 -0.36 -14.06
CA TYR A 161 -3.03 0.12 -12.68
C TYR A 161 -4.25 -0.16 -11.78
N GLU A 162 -5.08 -1.09 -12.21
CA GLU A 162 -6.30 -1.52 -11.53
C GLU A 162 -6.45 -3.03 -11.64
N SER A 163 -7.08 -3.66 -10.63
CA SER A 163 -7.33 -5.09 -10.64
C SER A 163 -8.43 -5.47 -9.65
N TYR A 164 -8.88 -6.73 -9.75
CA TYR A 164 -9.81 -7.33 -8.80
C TYR A 164 -9.09 -7.85 -7.55
N ALA A 165 -9.73 -7.66 -6.40
CA ALA A 165 -9.44 -8.41 -5.18
C ALA A 165 -10.75 -8.63 -4.40
N ASP A 166 -10.90 -9.80 -3.77
CA ASP A 166 -12.08 -10.11 -2.97
C ASP A 166 -11.97 -9.52 -1.56
N MET A 167 -13.04 -8.82 -1.14
CA MET A 167 -13.15 -8.24 0.20
C MET A 167 -14.61 -7.86 0.50
N ASP A 168 -14.91 -7.63 1.79
CA ASP A 168 -16.20 -7.12 2.24
C ASP A 168 -16.11 -5.65 2.66
N THR A 169 -17.16 -4.88 2.34
CA THR A 169 -17.29 -3.48 2.74
C THR A 169 -17.30 -3.36 4.26
N GLY A 170 -16.47 -2.48 4.80
CA GLY A 170 -16.33 -2.23 6.23
C GLY A 170 -15.76 -3.40 7.04
N ALA A 171 -15.33 -4.50 6.41
CA ALA A 171 -14.57 -5.56 7.06
C ALA A 171 -13.08 -5.26 7.07
N TRP A 172 -12.36 -5.83 8.05
CA TRP A 172 -10.90 -5.75 8.06
C TRP A 172 -10.32 -6.47 6.85
N THR A 173 -9.59 -5.72 6.04
CA THR A 173 -8.85 -6.18 4.87
C THR A 173 -7.37 -5.97 5.10
N ARG A 174 -6.56 -7.03 5.02
CA ARG A 174 -5.10 -6.93 5.10
C ARG A 174 -4.54 -6.51 3.76
N MET A 175 -3.89 -5.36 3.72
CA MET A 175 -3.07 -4.90 2.59
C MET A 175 -1.61 -5.16 2.90
N LYS A 176 -0.87 -5.74 1.93
CA LYS A 176 0.59 -5.84 1.97
C LYS A 176 1.14 -5.29 0.67
N ILE A 177 2.00 -4.28 0.76
CA ILE A 177 2.66 -3.63 -0.36
C ILE A 177 4.14 -3.96 -0.30
N VAL A 178 4.70 -4.52 -1.38
CA VAL A 178 6.14 -4.80 -1.52
C VAL A 178 6.69 -3.84 -2.57
N VAL A 179 7.69 -3.04 -2.20
CA VAL A 179 8.31 -2.02 -3.07
C VAL A 179 9.77 -2.36 -3.30
N THR A 180 10.22 -2.32 -4.54
CA THR A 180 11.62 -2.52 -4.92
C THR A 180 11.96 -1.63 -6.12
N GLY A 181 12.79 -0.61 -5.90
CA GLY A 181 13.16 0.37 -6.92
C GLY A 181 11.92 1.04 -7.53
N THR A 182 11.70 0.85 -8.81
CA THR A 182 10.55 1.41 -9.56
C THR A 182 9.37 0.43 -9.67
N LYS A 183 9.33 -0.62 -8.86
CA LYS A 183 8.28 -1.65 -8.91
C LYS A 183 7.58 -1.79 -7.57
N ALA A 184 6.28 -2.08 -7.62
CA ALA A 184 5.53 -2.42 -6.43
C ALA A 184 4.45 -3.48 -6.70
N GLN A 185 4.11 -4.23 -5.65
CA GLN A 185 3.09 -5.28 -5.69
C GLN A 185 2.16 -5.13 -4.49
N LEU A 186 0.86 -5.16 -4.75
CA LEU A 186 -0.17 -5.19 -3.72
C LEU A 186 -0.72 -6.60 -3.54
N TYR A 187 -0.68 -7.10 -2.31
CA TYR A 187 -1.33 -8.34 -1.89
C TYR A 187 -2.49 -8.01 -0.96
N VAL A 188 -3.58 -8.75 -1.07
CA VAL A 188 -4.79 -8.55 -0.28
C VAL A 188 -5.14 -9.84 0.46
N ASN A 189 -5.49 -9.72 1.74
CA ASN A 189 -5.96 -10.81 2.61
C ASN A 189 -5.05 -12.05 2.66
N GLY A 190 -3.73 -11.84 2.58
CA GLY A 190 -2.73 -12.92 2.68
C GLY A 190 -2.63 -13.80 1.45
N ALA A 191 -3.17 -13.37 0.30
CA ALA A 191 -3.02 -14.10 -0.96
C ALA A 191 -1.54 -14.33 -1.29
N SER A 192 -1.21 -15.50 -1.85
CA SER A 192 0.15 -15.86 -2.27
C SER A 192 0.59 -15.14 -3.55
N GLN A 193 -0.37 -14.69 -4.35
CA GLN A 193 -0.13 -13.90 -5.57
C GLN A 193 -0.58 -12.45 -5.35
N PRO A 194 0.13 -11.47 -5.93
CA PRO A 194 -0.28 -10.08 -5.87
C PRO A 194 -1.61 -9.87 -6.62
N ALA A 195 -2.49 -9.07 -6.03
CA ALA A 195 -3.71 -8.62 -6.69
C ALA A 195 -3.39 -7.55 -7.76
N LEU A 196 -2.38 -6.71 -7.53
CA LEU A 196 -1.96 -5.69 -8.48
C LEU A 196 -0.43 -5.63 -8.56
N VAL A 197 0.10 -5.57 -9.79
CA VAL A 197 1.54 -5.45 -10.09
C VAL A 197 1.77 -4.14 -10.84
N VAL A 198 2.63 -3.28 -10.29
CA VAL A 198 3.07 -2.04 -10.92
C VAL A 198 4.57 -2.11 -11.19
N ASN A 199 4.98 -2.05 -12.45
CA ASN A 199 6.38 -2.20 -12.86
C ASN A 199 7.10 -0.87 -13.11
N ASP A 200 6.38 0.25 -12.99
CA ASP A 200 6.82 1.59 -13.37
C ASP A 200 6.21 2.66 -12.45
N LEU A 201 6.55 2.59 -11.17
CA LEU A 201 6.18 3.63 -10.19
C LEU A 201 6.49 5.02 -10.76
N LYS A 202 5.52 5.91 -10.74
CA LYS A 202 5.58 7.18 -11.49
C LYS A 202 6.50 8.23 -10.87
N LEU A 203 6.80 8.12 -9.56
CA LEU A 203 7.87 8.92 -8.93
C LEU A 203 9.28 8.36 -9.17
N GLY A 204 9.40 7.24 -9.90
CA GLY A 204 10.67 6.60 -10.17
C GLY A 204 11.33 6.02 -8.90
N ASP A 205 12.67 6.04 -8.84
CA ASP A 205 13.44 5.62 -7.67
C ASP A 205 13.46 6.75 -6.63
N SER A 206 12.41 6.84 -5.84
CA SER A 206 12.13 7.89 -4.88
C SER A 206 12.06 7.34 -3.44
N HIS A 207 11.94 8.24 -2.46
CA HIS A 207 11.78 7.93 -1.04
C HIS A 207 10.91 8.98 -0.35
N GLY A 208 10.44 8.72 0.85
CA GLY A 208 9.63 9.65 1.63
C GLY A 208 8.87 8.98 2.76
N GLN A 209 7.91 9.67 3.32
CA GLN A 209 7.12 9.17 4.46
C GLN A 209 6.05 8.16 4.01
N ILE A 210 5.44 7.51 5.00
CA ILE A 210 4.25 6.66 4.82
C ILE A 210 3.04 7.40 5.37
N GLY A 211 1.89 7.28 4.70
CA GLY A 211 0.62 7.87 5.11
C GLY A 211 -0.53 6.87 5.06
N LEU A 212 -1.42 6.94 6.03
CA LEU A 212 -2.73 6.30 5.98
C LEU A 212 -3.64 7.21 5.13
N TRP A 213 -4.20 6.70 4.06
CA TRP A 213 -4.96 7.50 3.11
C TRP A 213 -6.41 7.03 3.00
N ALA A 214 -7.34 7.96 2.96
CA ALA A 214 -8.73 7.71 2.61
C ALA A 214 -9.35 8.94 1.93
N HIS A 215 -10.33 8.69 1.08
CA HIS A 215 -11.16 9.75 0.52
C HIS A 215 -12.14 10.27 1.57
N SER A 216 -12.47 11.56 1.55
CA SER A 216 -13.34 12.23 2.55
C SER A 216 -14.76 11.65 2.65
N THR A 217 -15.22 10.90 1.66
CA THR A 217 -16.53 10.20 1.68
C THR A 217 -16.47 8.81 2.33
N THR A 218 -15.33 8.44 2.94
CA THR A 218 -15.08 7.11 3.51
C THR A 218 -15.09 7.12 5.02
N ASP A 219 -15.83 6.21 5.62
CA ASP A 219 -15.71 5.78 7.00
C ASP A 219 -14.49 4.83 7.10
N ALA A 220 -13.34 5.37 7.54
CA ALA A 220 -12.02 4.78 7.31
C ALA A 220 -11.28 4.42 8.60
N TYR A 221 -10.99 3.13 8.79
CA TYR A 221 -10.29 2.60 9.98
C TYR A 221 -9.00 1.91 9.58
N PHE A 222 -7.94 2.12 10.39
CA PHE A 222 -6.61 1.54 10.19
C PHE A 222 -6.10 0.90 11.48
N SER A 223 -5.46 -0.25 11.36
CA SER A 223 -4.86 -0.98 12.49
C SER A 223 -3.61 -1.75 12.06
N ASN A 224 -2.75 -2.11 13.02
CA ASN A 224 -1.64 -3.04 12.82
C ASN A 224 -0.73 -2.72 11.61
N LEU A 225 -0.19 -1.50 11.53
CA LEU A 225 0.77 -1.15 10.49
C LEU A 225 2.15 -1.72 10.83
N ILE A 226 2.78 -2.37 9.86
CA ILE A 226 4.13 -2.94 9.94
C ILE A 226 4.93 -2.44 8.75
N VAL A 227 6.13 -1.96 8.99
CA VAL A 227 7.09 -1.53 7.96
C VAL A 227 8.39 -2.33 8.13
N LYS A 228 8.88 -2.90 7.03
CA LYS A 228 10.12 -3.72 6.97
C LYS A 228 11.00 -3.24 5.85
#